data_43d8dfe223b5c8834d972a83670c6cc0
#
_entry.id   43d8dfe223b5c8834d972a83670c6cc0
#
_cell.length_a   1.000
_cell.length_b   1.000
_cell.length_c   1.000
_cell.angle_alpha   90.00
_cell.angle_beta   90.00
_cell.angle_gamma   90.00
#
_symmetry.space_group_name_H-M   'P 1'
#
loop_
_entity.id
_entity.type
_entity.pdbx_description
1 polymer ?
#
loop_
_entity_poly.entity_id
_entity_poly.type
_entity_poly.pdbx_seq_one_letter_code
_entity_poly.pdbx_strand_id
1 'polypeptide(L)'
;MKPVYFFLGANSEEGFFSLYDQLLGGRLDDLMILKGGPGCGKSTFMRRVGAAMERTGERIVYINCSGDPDSLDGAIFLDRNAAIVDGTSPHVLEPTYAVASERYVDLTRFYDVDAAKARRAEIVALSDEYRAHYRSAYRILRAMGEVESERRVAMHAQMDFSKLRRRTDGILARELRGEGGGSGRVDRAFLGGVTHRGEICRFDTVEALCPRIYAIIDSAGLGNEMLETVVQAAQAKHFDIIACPNPDRPRELHHVLIPEKGLAFITTNARNPYDGKPYRRLRLDAMAEEKLTRAQKAKLRFTRRVEASLLDEAVGALSAAKKAHDALENAYHPCVDFEGGTALAEREINRLLKQ
;
A
#
# COMPACT_ATOMS: atom_id res chain seq x y z
N MET A 1 5.82 2.41 -20.85
CA MET A 1 6.03 3.15 -19.58
C MET A 1 6.67 2.19 -18.60
N LYS A 2 7.54 2.63 -17.67
CA LYS A 2 8.01 1.72 -16.61
C LYS A 2 6.83 1.35 -15.72
N PRO A 3 6.73 0.10 -15.24
CA PRO A 3 5.70 -0.27 -14.29
C PRO A 3 5.85 0.53 -12.99
N VAL A 4 4.73 0.81 -12.34
CA VAL A 4 4.66 1.50 -11.06
C VAL A 4 4.15 0.56 -9.98
N TYR A 5 4.47 0.86 -8.72
CA TYR A 5 4.25 -0.06 -7.61
C TYR A 5 3.49 0.65 -6.47
N PHE A 6 2.44 0.00 -5.99
CA PHE A 6 1.68 0.43 -4.82
C PHE A 6 1.42 -0.76 -3.89
N PHE A 7 0.78 -0.48 -2.76
CA PHE A 7 0.22 -1.48 -1.87
C PHE A 7 -1.28 -1.23 -1.73
N LEU A 8 -2.08 -2.29 -1.62
CA LEU A 8 -3.50 -2.21 -1.26
C LEU A 8 -3.78 -2.74 0.14
N GLY A 9 -2.78 -3.25 0.82
CA GLY A 9 -2.80 -3.64 2.23
C GLY A 9 -1.74 -2.90 3.02
N ALA A 10 -2.00 -2.62 4.30
CA ALA A 10 -1.03 -2.04 5.22
C ALA A 10 -1.08 -2.71 6.59
N ASN A 11 0.10 -2.88 7.21
CA ASN A 11 0.22 -3.19 8.63
C ASN A 11 0.09 -1.89 9.41
N SER A 12 -0.95 -1.73 10.21
CA SER A 12 -1.30 -0.48 10.88
C SER A 12 -1.59 -0.65 12.37
N GLU A 13 -1.85 0.46 13.06
CA GLU A 13 -2.35 0.46 14.44
C GLU A 13 -3.74 -0.20 14.57
N GLU A 14 -4.54 -0.22 13.49
CA GLU A 14 -5.84 -0.89 13.43
C GLU A 14 -5.71 -2.39 13.09
N GLY A 15 -4.50 -2.90 12.88
CA GLY A 15 -4.22 -4.24 12.35
C GLY A 15 -3.93 -4.22 10.86
N PHE A 16 -4.28 -5.29 10.15
CA PHE A 16 -4.21 -5.28 8.68
C PHE A 16 -5.35 -4.44 8.10
N PHE A 17 -4.99 -3.37 7.41
CA PHE A 17 -5.95 -2.49 6.73
C PHE A 17 -5.96 -2.78 5.24
N SER A 18 -7.16 -3.02 4.67
CA SER A 18 -7.36 -3.43 3.29
C SER A 18 -8.03 -2.33 2.45
N LEU A 19 -7.52 -2.12 1.25
CA LEU A 19 -8.12 -1.29 0.20
C LEU A 19 -8.54 -2.12 -1.03
N TYR A 20 -8.50 -3.44 -0.94
CA TYR A 20 -8.80 -4.33 -2.06
C TYR A 20 -10.26 -4.26 -2.53
N ASP A 21 -11.20 -3.96 -1.63
CA ASP A 21 -12.63 -3.88 -1.94
C ASP A 21 -12.95 -2.85 -3.04
N GLN A 22 -12.09 -1.84 -3.22
CA GLN A 22 -12.27 -0.86 -4.29
C GLN A 22 -12.12 -1.44 -5.70
N LEU A 23 -11.59 -2.64 -5.85
CA LEU A 23 -11.47 -3.34 -7.14
C LEU A 23 -12.74 -4.08 -7.54
N LEU A 24 -13.67 -4.25 -6.60
CA LEU A 24 -14.94 -4.95 -6.79
C LEU A 24 -16.04 -4.02 -7.35
N GLY A 25 -17.20 -4.61 -7.61
CA GLY A 25 -18.41 -3.87 -7.99
C GLY A 25 -18.47 -3.51 -9.48
N GLY A 26 -17.86 -4.34 -10.36
CA GLY A 26 -17.87 -4.12 -11.81
C GLY A 26 -17.04 -2.94 -12.27
N ARG A 27 -16.09 -2.52 -11.43
CA ARG A 27 -15.18 -1.42 -11.75
C ARG A 27 -14.18 -1.78 -12.85
N LEU A 28 -13.83 -3.06 -12.91
CA LEU A 28 -12.96 -3.67 -13.91
C LEU A 28 -13.79 -4.60 -14.80
N ASP A 29 -13.38 -4.74 -16.05
CA ASP A 29 -14.06 -5.64 -17.00
C ASP A 29 -13.70 -7.10 -16.74
N ASP A 30 -12.49 -7.40 -16.23
CA ASP A 30 -12.06 -8.75 -15.82
C ASP A 30 -11.16 -8.68 -14.57
N LEU A 31 -11.70 -8.97 -13.40
CA LEU A 31 -10.95 -9.13 -12.16
C LEU A 31 -10.75 -10.62 -11.86
N MET A 32 -9.51 -11.06 -11.96
CA MET A 32 -9.07 -12.42 -11.59
C MET A 32 -8.70 -12.47 -10.10
N ILE A 33 -9.48 -13.16 -9.29
CA ILE A 33 -9.25 -13.36 -7.85
C ILE A 33 -8.61 -14.72 -7.65
N LEU A 34 -7.30 -14.74 -7.35
CA LEU A 34 -6.57 -15.98 -7.06
C LEU A 34 -6.98 -16.56 -5.72
N LYS A 35 -7.34 -17.82 -5.70
CA LYS A 35 -7.58 -18.61 -4.50
C LYS A 35 -6.54 -19.74 -4.40
N GLY A 36 -5.83 -19.81 -3.27
CA GLY A 36 -4.80 -20.82 -3.03
C GLY A 36 -4.11 -20.59 -1.70
N GLY A 37 -3.65 -21.65 -1.07
CA GLY A 37 -2.92 -21.59 0.19
C GLY A 37 -1.49 -21.02 0.06
N PRO A 38 -0.75 -20.95 1.16
CA PRO A 38 0.66 -20.59 1.13
C PRO A 38 1.47 -21.52 0.21
N GLY A 39 2.48 -20.98 -0.48
CA GLY A 39 3.41 -21.75 -1.29
C GLY A 39 2.86 -22.32 -2.61
N CYS A 40 1.60 -22.04 -3.00
CA CYS A 40 1.05 -22.53 -4.28
C CYS A 40 1.46 -21.72 -5.51
N GLY A 41 2.35 -20.74 -5.35
CA GLY A 41 2.89 -19.96 -6.47
C GLY A 41 2.05 -18.78 -6.93
N LYS A 42 1.12 -18.22 -6.10
CA LYS A 42 0.29 -17.03 -6.47
C LYS A 42 1.12 -15.87 -6.99
N SER A 43 2.16 -15.45 -6.26
CA SER A 43 3.02 -14.34 -6.66
C SER A 43 3.75 -14.63 -7.98
N THR A 44 4.24 -15.86 -8.18
CA THR A 44 4.86 -16.30 -9.44
C THR A 44 3.87 -16.29 -10.60
N PHE A 45 2.63 -16.73 -10.35
CA PHE A 45 1.54 -16.66 -11.33
C PHE A 45 1.30 -15.22 -11.77
N MET A 46 1.13 -14.29 -10.81
CA MET A 46 0.92 -12.87 -11.10
C MET A 46 2.10 -12.24 -11.84
N ARG A 47 3.35 -12.59 -11.47
CA ARG A 47 4.55 -12.13 -12.19
C ARG A 47 4.58 -12.61 -13.64
N ARG A 48 4.20 -13.86 -13.90
CA ARG A 48 4.15 -14.41 -15.29
C ARG A 48 3.12 -13.65 -16.13
N VAL A 49 1.93 -13.45 -15.58
CA VAL A 49 0.87 -12.71 -16.28
C VAL A 49 1.33 -11.26 -16.51
N GLY A 50 1.83 -10.57 -15.48
CA GLY A 50 2.35 -9.22 -15.60
C GLY A 50 3.45 -9.10 -16.66
N ALA A 51 4.47 -9.96 -16.61
CA ALA A 51 5.56 -9.95 -17.58
C ALA A 51 5.09 -10.24 -19.02
N ALA A 52 4.04 -11.04 -19.19
CA ALA A 52 3.44 -11.25 -20.51
C ALA A 52 2.74 -9.97 -21.03
N MET A 53 2.00 -9.28 -20.16
CA MET A 53 1.34 -8.01 -20.50
C MET A 53 2.35 -6.88 -20.74
N GLU A 54 3.44 -6.79 -19.98
CA GLU A 54 4.53 -5.82 -20.25
C GLU A 54 5.07 -5.93 -21.68
N ARG A 55 5.22 -7.15 -22.20
CA ARG A 55 5.70 -7.38 -23.56
C ARG A 55 4.75 -6.86 -24.64
N THR A 56 3.48 -6.64 -24.32
CA THR A 56 2.51 -6.01 -25.25
C THR A 56 2.53 -4.50 -25.20
N GLY A 57 3.30 -3.90 -24.29
CA GLY A 57 3.31 -2.44 -24.06
C GLY A 57 2.26 -1.96 -23.08
N GLU A 58 1.53 -2.87 -22.42
CA GLU A 58 0.51 -2.58 -21.42
C GLU A 58 1.04 -1.69 -20.30
N ARG A 59 0.24 -0.72 -19.84
CA ARG A 59 0.52 0.07 -18.65
C ARG A 59 0.10 -0.72 -17.41
N ILE A 60 1.08 -1.07 -16.57
CA ILE A 60 0.85 -1.96 -15.43
C ILE A 60 1.11 -1.23 -14.11
N VAL A 61 0.19 -1.44 -13.16
CA VAL A 61 0.36 -1.13 -11.75
C VAL A 61 0.52 -2.44 -10.99
N TYR A 62 1.69 -2.68 -10.43
CA TYR A 62 1.92 -3.81 -9.55
C TYR A 62 1.54 -3.48 -8.11
N ILE A 63 0.90 -4.43 -7.45
CA ILE A 63 0.55 -4.34 -6.04
C ILE A 63 1.50 -5.23 -5.25
N ASN A 64 2.37 -4.61 -4.46
CA ASN A 64 3.28 -5.32 -3.57
C ASN A 64 2.55 -5.87 -2.35
N CYS A 65 3.02 -7.00 -1.83
CA CYS A 65 2.56 -7.55 -0.58
C CYS A 65 3.12 -6.74 0.61
N SER A 66 2.28 -6.36 1.56
CA SER A 66 2.71 -5.64 2.76
C SER A 66 3.49 -6.52 3.75
N GLY A 67 3.34 -7.81 3.68
CA GLY A 67 4.12 -8.78 4.47
C GLY A 67 5.49 -9.06 3.85
N ASP A 68 5.56 -9.12 2.52
CA ASP A 68 6.79 -9.36 1.76
C ASP A 68 6.83 -8.46 0.52
N PRO A 69 7.50 -7.30 0.58
CA PRO A 69 7.51 -6.32 -0.50
C PRO A 69 8.19 -6.80 -1.80
N ASP A 70 8.87 -7.94 -1.79
CA ASP A 70 9.37 -8.59 -2.99
C ASP A 70 8.33 -9.48 -3.66
N SER A 71 7.26 -9.84 -2.95
CA SER A 71 6.12 -10.57 -3.48
C SER A 71 5.05 -9.64 -4.04
N LEU A 72 4.23 -10.17 -4.94
CA LEU A 72 3.07 -9.48 -5.49
C LEU A 72 1.79 -10.03 -4.88
N ASP A 73 0.90 -9.13 -4.52
CA ASP A 73 -0.49 -9.39 -4.17
C ASP A 73 -1.44 -9.02 -5.33
N GLY A 74 -0.93 -8.36 -6.40
CA GLY A 74 -1.73 -8.07 -7.57
C GLY A 74 -0.97 -7.40 -8.70
N ALA A 75 -1.65 -7.31 -9.86
CA ALA A 75 -1.28 -6.50 -11.00
C ALA A 75 -2.55 -5.96 -11.68
N ILE A 76 -2.57 -4.67 -11.99
CA ILE A 76 -3.67 -3.99 -12.69
C ILE A 76 -3.19 -3.60 -14.07
N PHE A 77 -3.94 -4.00 -15.09
CA PHE A 77 -3.68 -3.76 -16.51
C PHE A 77 -4.58 -2.63 -16.96
N LEU A 78 -4.02 -1.42 -17.02
CA LEU A 78 -4.79 -0.18 -17.17
C LEU A 78 -5.46 -0.04 -18.56
N ASP A 79 -4.78 -0.52 -19.61
CA ASP A 79 -5.28 -0.37 -20.98
C ASP A 79 -6.36 -1.41 -21.31
N ARG A 80 -6.40 -2.53 -20.56
CA ARG A 80 -7.40 -3.59 -20.67
C ARG A 80 -8.52 -3.49 -19.65
N ASN A 81 -8.46 -2.54 -18.74
CA ASN A 81 -9.38 -2.44 -17.59
C ASN A 81 -9.54 -3.78 -16.85
N ALA A 82 -8.43 -4.49 -16.64
CA ALA A 82 -8.40 -5.81 -16.02
C ALA A 82 -7.40 -5.87 -14.87
N ALA A 83 -7.54 -6.83 -13.97
CA ALA A 83 -6.59 -7.06 -12.90
C ALA A 83 -6.52 -8.52 -12.48
N ILE A 84 -5.43 -8.86 -11.82
CA ILE A 84 -5.24 -10.13 -11.11
C ILE A 84 -4.79 -9.82 -9.69
N VAL A 85 -5.44 -10.42 -8.68
CA VAL A 85 -5.14 -10.18 -7.28
C VAL A 85 -5.17 -11.45 -6.46
N ASP A 86 -4.38 -11.49 -5.39
CA ASP A 86 -4.53 -12.49 -4.32
C ASP A 86 -5.82 -12.20 -3.54
N GLY A 87 -6.75 -13.14 -3.48
CA GLY A 87 -8.00 -13.05 -2.73
C GLY A 87 -8.03 -13.94 -1.50
N THR A 88 -6.86 -14.24 -0.91
CA THR A 88 -6.75 -15.05 0.30
C THR A 88 -6.53 -14.19 1.56
N SER A 89 -6.69 -14.78 2.75
CA SER A 89 -6.44 -14.07 4.01
C SER A 89 -5.03 -13.46 4.03
N PRO A 90 -4.87 -12.20 4.49
CA PRO A 90 -5.85 -11.36 5.21
C PRO A 90 -6.78 -10.53 4.31
N HIS A 91 -6.58 -10.47 3.00
CA HIS A 91 -7.36 -9.66 2.04
C HIS A 91 -8.38 -10.52 1.25
N VAL A 92 -9.25 -11.22 1.99
CA VAL A 92 -10.29 -12.06 1.36
C VAL A 92 -11.19 -11.22 0.49
N LEU A 93 -11.32 -11.61 -0.80
CA LEU A 93 -12.21 -10.99 -1.76
C LEU A 93 -13.27 -11.98 -2.23
N GLU A 94 -14.50 -11.49 -2.30
CA GLU A 94 -15.65 -12.20 -2.83
C GLU A 94 -16.26 -11.42 -3.99
N PRO A 95 -16.50 -12.05 -5.16
CA PRO A 95 -17.08 -11.38 -6.31
C PRO A 95 -18.44 -10.75 -6.00
N THR A 96 -18.65 -9.50 -6.41
CA THR A 96 -19.96 -8.84 -6.42
C THR A 96 -20.75 -9.25 -7.67
N TYR A 97 -20.12 -9.26 -8.84
CA TYR A 97 -20.69 -9.67 -10.12
C TYR A 97 -19.97 -10.89 -10.67
N ALA A 98 -20.20 -12.02 -9.97
CA ALA A 98 -19.50 -13.27 -10.26
C ALA A 98 -19.58 -13.67 -11.74
N VAL A 99 -18.43 -13.95 -12.33
CA VAL A 99 -18.22 -14.34 -13.73
C VAL A 99 -18.51 -13.23 -14.77
N ALA A 100 -19.31 -12.24 -14.41
CA ALA A 100 -19.63 -11.13 -15.32
C ALA A 100 -18.44 -10.15 -15.44
N SER A 101 -17.83 -9.77 -14.30
CA SER A 101 -16.64 -8.92 -14.24
C SER A 101 -15.58 -9.42 -13.26
N GLU A 102 -15.93 -10.34 -12.36
CA GLU A 102 -15.08 -10.82 -11.28
C GLU A 102 -15.14 -12.33 -11.22
N ARG A 103 -13.99 -13.00 -11.20
CA ARG A 103 -13.96 -14.46 -11.22
C ARG A 103 -12.83 -15.03 -10.39
N TYR A 104 -13.06 -16.20 -9.84
CA TYR A 104 -12.02 -16.96 -9.18
C TYR A 104 -11.10 -17.64 -10.18
N VAL A 105 -9.81 -17.61 -9.87
CA VAL A 105 -8.78 -18.44 -10.46
C VAL A 105 -8.29 -19.37 -9.36
N ASP A 106 -8.77 -20.61 -9.38
CA ASP A 106 -8.56 -21.58 -8.31
C ASP A 106 -7.24 -22.35 -8.51
N LEU A 107 -6.26 -22.04 -7.63
CA LEU A 107 -5.00 -22.76 -7.53
C LEU A 107 -5.05 -23.89 -6.49
N THR A 108 -6.15 -24.01 -5.70
CA THR A 108 -6.25 -25.08 -4.67
C THR A 108 -6.32 -26.47 -5.31
N ARG A 109 -6.81 -26.55 -6.55
CA ARG A 109 -6.90 -27.79 -7.34
C ARG A 109 -5.54 -28.43 -7.65
N PHE A 110 -4.45 -27.69 -7.49
CA PHE A 110 -3.08 -28.17 -7.74
C PHE A 110 -2.39 -28.69 -6.48
N TYR A 111 -3.10 -28.81 -5.36
CA TYR A 111 -2.58 -29.46 -4.18
C TYR A 111 -2.87 -30.97 -4.19
N ASP A 112 -1.86 -31.76 -3.83
CA ASP A 112 -2.04 -33.12 -3.37
C ASP A 112 -2.60 -33.08 -1.93
N VAL A 113 -3.90 -33.35 -1.81
CA VAL A 113 -4.64 -33.27 -0.55
C VAL A 113 -4.14 -34.29 0.48
N ASP A 114 -3.78 -35.48 0.04
CA ASP A 114 -3.34 -36.56 0.95
C ASP A 114 -1.93 -36.31 1.46
N ALA A 115 -1.02 -35.84 0.61
CA ALA A 115 0.31 -35.35 0.99
C ALA A 115 0.24 -34.19 1.99
N ALA A 116 -0.65 -33.23 1.76
CA ALA A 116 -0.85 -32.10 2.69
C ALA A 116 -1.45 -32.58 4.03
N LYS A 117 -2.41 -33.51 4.03
CA LYS A 117 -2.97 -34.08 5.23
C LYS A 117 -1.93 -34.86 6.05
N ALA A 118 -1.01 -35.58 5.39
CA ALA A 118 0.09 -36.28 6.06
C ALA A 118 1.01 -35.31 6.82
N ARG A 119 1.14 -34.06 6.39
CA ARG A 119 1.94 -33.01 7.05
C ARG A 119 1.10 -32.07 7.93
N ARG A 120 -0.15 -32.40 8.21
CA ARG A 120 -1.11 -31.52 8.91
C ARG A 120 -0.57 -30.90 10.21
N ALA A 121 0.10 -31.72 11.05
CA ALA A 121 0.60 -31.24 12.34
C ALA A 121 1.65 -30.12 12.19
N GLU A 122 2.58 -30.31 11.26
CA GLU A 122 3.60 -29.31 10.90
C GLU A 122 2.97 -28.04 10.34
N ILE A 123 2.08 -28.18 9.37
CA ILE A 123 1.39 -27.05 8.71
C ILE A 123 0.58 -26.24 9.72
N VAL A 124 -0.15 -26.89 10.62
CA VAL A 124 -0.93 -26.21 11.66
C VAL A 124 -0.01 -25.45 12.62
N ALA A 125 1.07 -26.09 13.10
CA ALA A 125 2.02 -25.45 14.02
C ALA A 125 2.65 -24.19 13.40
N LEU A 126 3.16 -24.26 12.16
CA LEU A 126 3.74 -23.14 11.44
C LEU A 126 2.71 -22.04 11.15
N SER A 127 1.46 -22.41 10.83
CA SER A 127 0.38 -21.43 10.62
C SER A 127 0.03 -20.68 11.89
N ASP A 128 0.02 -21.35 13.04
CA ASP A 128 -0.29 -20.72 14.33
C ASP A 128 0.86 -19.82 14.81
N GLU A 129 2.11 -20.22 14.58
CA GLU A 129 3.32 -19.41 14.82
C GLU A 129 3.31 -18.13 13.97
N TYR A 130 3.11 -18.27 12.66
CA TYR A 130 2.97 -17.15 11.73
C TYR A 130 1.92 -16.12 12.19
N ARG A 131 0.71 -16.60 12.54
CA ARG A 131 -0.37 -15.73 13.04
C ARG A 131 -0.03 -15.08 14.39
N ALA A 132 0.69 -15.79 15.27
CA ALA A 132 1.10 -15.25 16.55
C ALA A 132 2.06 -14.07 16.40
N HIS A 133 3.00 -14.13 15.46
CA HIS A 133 3.91 -13.03 15.16
C HIS A 133 3.19 -11.80 14.60
N TYR A 134 2.22 -11.96 13.69
CA TYR A 134 1.39 -10.84 13.24
C TYR A 134 0.56 -10.21 14.36
N ARG A 135 -0.05 -11.03 15.23
CA ARG A 135 -0.76 -10.51 16.43
C ARG A 135 0.17 -9.69 17.34
N SER A 136 1.44 -10.12 17.47
CA SER A 136 2.44 -9.36 18.23
C SER A 136 2.75 -8.02 17.54
N ALA A 137 3.05 -8.04 16.24
CA ALA A 137 3.34 -6.84 15.47
C ALA A 137 2.21 -5.81 15.58
N TYR A 138 0.96 -6.20 15.42
CA TYR A 138 -0.19 -5.28 15.51
C TYR A 138 -0.39 -4.70 16.91
N ARG A 139 -0.10 -5.45 17.98
CA ARG A 139 -0.12 -4.89 19.34
C ARG A 139 0.95 -3.82 19.54
N ILE A 140 2.13 -4.03 18.98
CA ILE A 140 3.24 -3.08 19.08
C ILE A 140 2.94 -1.83 18.24
N LEU A 141 2.44 -1.98 17.01
CA LEU A 141 2.04 -0.85 16.16
C LEU A 141 0.93 -0.01 16.83
N ARG A 142 -0.03 -0.64 17.50
CA ARG A 142 -1.04 0.08 18.30
C ARG A 142 -0.42 0.86 19.43
N ALA A 143 0.49 0.26 20.19
CA ALA A 143 1.21 0.95 21.27
C ALA A 143 2.04 2.15 20.74
N MET A 144 2.63 1.99 19.55
CA MET A 144 3.34 3.08 18.87
C MET A 144 2.39 4.23 18.51
N GLY A 145 1.21 3.93 17.96
CA GLY A 145 0.17 4.93 17.65
C GLY A 145 -0.29 5.73 18.86
N GLU A 146 -0.48 5.08 20.02
CA GLU A 146 -0.82 5.76 21.27
C GLU A 146 0.29 6.72 21.72
N VAL A 147 1.55 6.29 21.65
CA VAL A 147 2.70 7.15 21.99
C VAL A 147 2.79 8.34 21.03
N GLU A 148 2.56 8.12 19.74
CA GLU A 148 2.58 9.16 18.73
C GLU A 148 1.45 10.18 18.91
N SER A 149 0.28 9.74 19.37
CA SER A 149 -0.90 10.58 19.56
C SER A 149 -0.64 11.78 20.45
N GLU A 150 0.07 11.61 21.56
CA GLU A 150 0.43 12.73 22.45
C GLU A 150 1.30 13.78 21.74
N ARG A 151 2.25 13.34 20.92
CA ARG A 151 3.12 14.23 20.14
C ARG A 151 2.29 15.01 19.12
N ARG A 152 1.39 14.33 18.43
CA ARG A 152 0.49 14.93 17.43
C ARG A 152 -0.37 16.02 18.05
N VAL A 153 -1.02 15.75 19.19
CA VAL A 153 -1.84 16.74 19.92
C VAL A 153 -1.01 17.98 20.27
N ALA A 154 0.21 17.80 20.78
CA ALA A 154 1.09 18.91 21.12
C ALA A 154 1.49 19.74 19.90
N MET A 155 1.76 19.12 18.75
CA MET A 155 2.14 19.78 17.50
C MET A 155 0.95 20.48 16.86
N HIS A 156 -0.21 19.84 16.80
CA HIS A 156 -1.45 20.43 16.28
C HIS A 156 -1.86 21.70 17.02
N ALA A 157 -1.76 21.70 18.35
CA ALA A 157 -2.08 22.88 19.17
C ALA A 157 -1.22 24.11 18.85
N GLN A 158 -0.05 23.94 18.23
CA GLN A 158 0.85 25.04 17.87
C GLN A 158 0.73 25.46 16.40
N MET A 159 0.03 24.66 15.58
CA MET A 159 -0.09 24.91 14.14
C MET A 159 -1.09 26.02 13.83
N ASP A 160 -0.73 26.93 12.95
CA ASP A 160 -1.65 27.92 12.35
C ASP A 160 -2.27 27.33 11.07
N PHE A 161 -3.35 26.56 11.24
CA PHE A 161 -4.07 25.94 10.14
C PHE A 161 -4.70 26.95 9.17
N SER A 162 -5.09 28.15 9.65
CA SER A 162 -5.58 29.22 8.78
C SER A 162 -4.50 29.70 7.81
N LYS A 163 -3.26 29.84 8.29
CA LYS A 163 -2.11 30.19 7.45
C LYS A 163 -1.77 29.05 6.47
N LEU A 164 -1.82 27.78 6.95
CA LEU A 164 -1.61 26.62 6.10
C LEU A 164 -2.65 26.60 4.98
N ARG A 165 -3.94 26.77 5.28
CA ARG A 165 -5.03 26.80 4.30
C ARG A 165 -4.82 27.87 3.24
N ARG A 166 -4.58 29.14 3.62
CA ARG A 166 -4.28 30.21 2.65
C ARG A 166 -3.10 29.88 1.74
N ARG A 167 -2.06 29.22 2.29
CA ARG A 167 -0.90 28.77 1.50
C ARG A 167 -1.28 27.66 0.53
N THR A 168 -2.10 26.71 0.97
CA THR A 168 -2.64 25.62 0.14
C THR A 168 -3.46 26.19 -1.01
N ASP A 169 -4.40 27.11 -0.74
CA ASP A 169 -5.24 27.73 -1.76
C ASP A 169 -4.38 28.45 -2.82
N GLY A 170 -3.33 29.16 -2.39
CA GLY A 170 -2.38 29.82 -3.32
C GLY A 170 -1.57 28.83 -4.17
N ILE A 171 -1.25 27.65 -3.64
CA ILE A 171 -0.61 26.57 -4.40
C ILE A 171 -1.60 26.01 -5.42
N LEU A 172 -2.81 25.66 -5.00
CA LEU A 172 -3.84 25.07 -5.85
C LEU A 172 -4.25 26.00 -7.00
N ALA A 173 -4.42 27.28 -6.73
CA ALA A 173 -4.72 28.28 -7.75
C ALA A 173 -3.65 28.36 -8.85
N ARG A 174 -2.40 28.11 -8.52
CA ARG A 174 -1.29 28.09 -9.47
C ARG A 174 -1.16 26.75 -10.21
N GLU A 175 -1.30 25.63 -9.50
CA GLU A 175 -1.01 24.30 -10.04
C GLU A 175 -2.21 23.65 -10.74
N LEU A 176 -3.43 23.84 -10.22
CA LEU A 176 -4.66 23.25 -10.75
C LEU A 176 -5.39 24.24 -11.69
N ARG A 177 -4.70 24.70 -12.73
CA ARG A 177 -5.32 25.52 -13.77
C ARG A 177 -6.00 24.64 -14.82
N GLY A 178 -7.16 25.10 -15.31
CA GLY A 178 -7.99 24.39 -16.30
C GLY A 178 -8.80 23.28 -15.64
N GLU A 179 -9.44 22.47 -16.48
CA GLU A 179 -10.20 21.28 -16.12
C GLU A 179 -9.42 20.02 -16.51
N GLY A 180 -9.63 18.92 -15.79
CA GLY A 180 -9.07 17.61 -16.11
C GLY A 180 -9.86 16.91 -17.23
N GLY A 181 -9.22 15.95 -17.87
CA GLY A 181 -9.86 15.07 -18.86
C GLY A 181 -10.55 13.86 -18.23
N GLY A 182 -10.44 13.69 -16.92
CA GLY A 182 -11.02 12.58 -16.16
C GLY A 182 -12.42 12.87 -15.63
N SER A 183 -12.87 12.03 -14.69
CA SER A 183 -14.17 12.17 -14.01
C SER A 183 -14.06 12.76 -12.60
N GLY A 184 -12.86 13.10 -12.16
CA GLY A 184 -12.59 13.47 -10.76
C GLY A 184 -12.57 12.23 -9.87
N ARG A 185 -12.21 11.08 -10.41
CA ARG A 185 -12.14 9.80 -9.67
C ARG A 185 -11.02 9.84 -8.64
N VAL A 186 -11.30 9.29 -7.47
CA VAL A 186 -10.32 9.12 -6.40
C VAL A 186 -10.03 7.63 -6.20
N ASP A 187 -8.87 7.20 -6.65
CA ASP A 187 -8.33 5.87 -6.37
C ASP A 187 -7.52 5.93 -5.09
N ARG A 188 -7.61 4.90 -4.26
CA ARG A 188 -6.83 4.80 -3.02
C ARG A 188 -5.80 3.69 -3.12
N ALA A 189 -4.57 3.99 -2.77
CA ALA A 189 -3.50 3.01 -2.67
C ALA A 189 -2.45 3.49 -1.68
N PHE A 190 -1.82 2.60 -0.92
CA PHE A 190 -0.69 2.97 -0.10
C PHE A 190 0.56 3.08 -0.97
N LEU A 191 1.32 4.15 -0.76
CA LEU A 191 2.62 4.32 -1.42
C LEU A 191 3.73 3.56 -0.68
N GLY A 192 3.48 3.13 0.55
CA GLY A 192 4.42 2.39 1.38
C GLY A 192 3.74 1.71 2.54
N GLY A 193 4.54 1.16 3.46
CA GLY A 193 4.06 0.50 4.67
C GLY A 193 5.18 0.00 5.57
N VAL A 194 4.79 -0.44 6.76
CA VAL A 194 5.69 -1.15 7.68
C VAL A 194 5.76 -2.62 7.26
N THR A 195 6.95 -3.09 6.93
CA THR A 195 7.21 -4.43 6.42
C THR A 195 8.25 -5.14 7.31
N HIS A 196 8.56 -6.40 7.01
CA HIS A 196 9.63 -7.13 7.66
C HIS A 196 11.04 -6.53 7.45
N ARG A 197 11.18 -5.57 6.51
CA ARG A 197 12.42 -4.82 6.23
C ARG A 197 12.44 -3.42 6.83
N GLY A 198 11.44 -3.07 7.61
CA GLY A 198 11.22 -1.70 8.08
C GLY A 198 10.16 -0.98 7.26
N GLU A 199 10.15 0.34 7.38
CA GLU A 199 9.27 1.18 6.56
C GLU A 199 9.80 1.30 5.14
N ILE A 200 8.90 1.15 4.18
CA ILE A 200 9.19 1.29 2.75
C ILE A 200 8.23 2.33 2.17
N CYS A 201 8.75 3.19 1.28
CA CYS A 201 7.93 4.11 0.50
C CYS A 201 8.39 4.12 -0.96
N ARG A 202 7.46 3.94 -1.90
CA ARG A 202 7.72 3.85 -3.34
C ARG A 202 7.78 5.23 -3.98
N PHE A 203 8.75 6.04 -3.56
CA PHE A 203 8.99 7.35 -4.17
C PHE A 203 9.39 7.26 -5.65
N ASP A 204 9.97 6.13 -6.07
CA ASP A 204 10.22 5.81 -7.47
C ASP A 204 8.93 5.82 -8.33
N THR A 205 7.82 5.34 -7.77
CA THR A 205 6.48 5.42 -8.40
C THR A 205 6.01 6.86 -8.52
N VAL A 206 6.22 7.69 -7.48
CA VAL A 206 5.87 9.12 -7.54
C VAL A 206 6.63 9.83 -8.64
N GLU A 207 7.96 9.61 -8.72
CA GLU A 207 8.82 10.23 -9.73
C GLU A 207 8.44 9.80 -11.16
N ALA A 208 8.00 8.55 -11.33
CA ALA A 208 7.55 8.02 -12.61
C ALA A 208 6.22 8.65 -13.09
N LEU A 209 5.30 8.93 -12.15
CA LEU A 209 3.97 9.47 -12.45
C LEU A 209 3.91 10.99 -12.42
N CYS A 210 4.66 11.63 -11.53
CA CYS A 210 4.51 13.03 -11.17
C CYS A 210 5.88 13.72 -11.00
N PRO A 211 6.49 14.26 -12.06
CA PRO A 211 7.80 14.91 -11.96
C PRO A 211 7.81 16.21 -11.14
N ARG A 212 6.64 16.81 -10.89
CA ARG A 212 6.52 18.03 -10.07
C ARG A 212 6.07 17.68 -8.66
N ILE A 213 7.04 17.57 -7.75
CA ILE A 213 6.83 17.05 -6.39
C ILE A 213 6.90 18.19 -5.36
N TYR A 214 5.84 18.34 -4.57
CA TYR A 214 5.81 19.10 -3.33
C TYR A 214 6.11 18.17 -2.16
N ALA A 215 7.28 18.31 -1.53
CA ALA A 215 7.65 17.53 -0.35
C ALA A 215 7.19 18.25 0.93
N ILE A 216 6.31 17.62 1.68
CA ILE A 216 5.76 18.10 2.93
C ILE A 216 6.55 17.44 4.06
N ILE A 217 7.37 18.23 4.78
CA ILE A 217 8.12 17.74 5.94
C ILE A 217 7.19 17.75 7.13
N ASP A 218 6.66 16.59 7.44
CA ASP A 218 5.60 16.39 8.42
C ASP A 218 5.74 15.01 9.11
N SER A 219 5.98 15.03 10.39
CA SER A 219 6.07 13.83 11.22
C SER A 219 4.87 13.65 12.15
N ALA A 220 3.92 14.58 12.15
CA ALA A 220 2.82 14.62 13.10
C ALA A 220 1.41 14.66 12.47
N GLY A 221 1.31 14.40 11.15
CA GLY A 221 0.03 14.46 10.44
C GLY A 221 -0.57 15.85 10.32
N LEU A 222 0.26 16.92 10.40
CA LEU A 222 -0.17 18.31 10.26
C LEU A 222 -0.68 18.64 8.85
N GLY A 223 -0.23 17.88 7.86
CA GLY A 223 -0.55 18.07 6.44
C GLY A 223 -1.84 17.39 5.99
N ASN A 224 -2.49 16.58 6.83
CA ASN A 224 -3.69 15.83 6.41
C ASN A 224 -4.78 16.76 5.85
N GLU A 225 -5.14 17.83 6.57
CA GLU A 225 -6.14 18.82 6.11
C GLU A 225 -5.75 19.48 4.78
N MET A 226 -4.47 19.77 4.60
CA MET A 226 -3.94 20.27 3.32
C MET A 226 -4.15 19.26 2.20
N LEU A 227 -3.82 17.99 2.43
CA LEU A 227 -3.96 16.92 1.43
C LEU A 227 -5.42 16.65 1.09
N GLU A 228 -6.33 16.67 2.06
CA GLU A 228 -7.78 16.60 1.82
C GLU A 228 -8.26 17.77 0.95
N THR A 229 -7.78 18.98 1.23
CA THR A 229 -8.10 20.16 0.39
C THR A 229 -7.59 20.00 -1.03
N VAL A 230 -6.40 19.41 -1.22
CA VAL A 230 -5.86 19.09 -2.56
C VAL A 230 -6.77 18.11 -3.30
N VAL A 231 -7.20 17.04 -2.64
CA VAL A 231 -8.12 16.04 -3.22
C VAL A 231 -9.42 16.70 -3.66
N GLN A 232 -10.07 17.45 -2.78
CA GLN A 232 -11.34 18.11 -3.06
C GLN A 232 -11.21 19.09 -4.25
N ALA A 233 -10.15 19.90 -4.27
CA ALA A 233 -9.92 20.87 -5.33
C ALA A 233 -9.62 20.22 -6.69
N ALA A 234 -8.87 19.13 -6.71
CA ALA A 234 -8.57 18.40 -7.93
C ALA A 234 -9.81 17.67 -8.44
N GLN A 235 -10.59 17.04 -7.55
CA GLN A 235 -11.85 16.37 -7.87
C GLN A 235 -12.88 17.33 -8.45
N ALA A 236 -13.04 18.51 -7.84
CA ALA A 236 -13.95 19.55 -8.34
C ALA A 236 -13.60 20.08 -9.73
N LYS A 237 -12.38 19.82 -10.20
CA LYS A 237 -11.88 20.17 -11.55
C LYS A 237 -11.73 18.96 -12.46
N HIS A 238 -12.35 17.84 -12.12
CA HIS A 238 -12.36 16.61 -12.91
C HIS A 238 -10.99 15.96 -13.16
N PHE A 239 -9.97 16.25 -12.32
CA PHE A 239 -8.71 15.51 -12.35
C PHE A 239 -8.87 14.20 -11.60
N ASP A 240 -8.44 13.08 -12.20
CA ASP A 240 -8.34 11.81 -11.51
C ASP A 240 -7.14 11.81 -10.55
N ILE A 241 -7.32 11.22 -9.38
CA ILE A 241 -6.42 11.36 -8.23
C ILE A 241 -6.07 9.97 -7.69
N ILE A 242 -4.81 9.80 -7.30
CA ILE A 242 -4.40 8.68 -6.43
C ILE A 242 -4.18 9.28 -5.04
N ALA A 243 -5.11 9.01 -4.12
CA ALA A 243 -5.04 9.43 -2.74
C ALA A 243 -4.37 8.31 -1.92
N CYS A 244 -3.20 8.60 -1.35
CA CYS A 244 -2.43 7.60 -0.62
C CYS A 244 -2.59 7.82 0.88
N PRO A 245 -3.30 6.91 1.60
CA PRO A 245 -3.42 6.97 3.03
C PRO A 245 -2.07 6.76 3.74
N ASN A 246 -2.00 7.22 5.00
CA ASN A 246 -0.89 6.90 5.88
C ASN A 246 -0.98 5.41 6.28
N PRO A 247 0.05 4.59 6.02
CA PRO A 247 -0.01 3.17 6.38
C PRO A 247 -0.15 2.92 7.88
N ASP A 248 0.38 3.80 8.74
CA ASP A 248 0.24 3.68 10.20
C ASP A 248 -1.19 4.06 10.66
N ARG A 249 -1.79 5.06 10.02
CA ARG A 249 -3.12 5.64 10.30
C ARG A 249 -3.95 5.73 9.02
N PRO A 250 -4.56 4.63 8.57
CA PRO A 250 -5.17 4.52 7.24
C PRO A 250 -6.36 5.45 6.97
N ARG A 251 -6.85 6.14 8.00
CA ARG A 251 -7.93 7.13 7.88
C ARG A 251 -7.44 8.53 7.51
N GLU A 252 -6.13 8.77 7.57
CA GLU A 252 -5.49 10.03 7.24
C GLU A 252 -4.74 9.93 5.91
N LEU A 253 -4.69 11.00 5.14
CA LEU A 253 -3.89 11.06 3.91
C LEU A 253 -2.41 11.32 4.23
N HIS A 254 -1.56 10.68 3.45
CA HIS A 254 -0.11 10.83 3.54
C HIS A 254 0.49 11.40 2.25
N HIS A 255 -0.07 11.01 1.09
CA HIS A 255 0.35 11.55 -0.21
C HIS A 255 -0.85 11.71 -1.13
N VAL A 256 -0.74 12.62 -2.11
CA VAL A 256 -1.72 12.81 -3.17
C VAL A 256 -0.99 12.97 -4.49
N LEU A 257 -1.34 12.15 -5.48
CA LEU A 257 -0.80 12.19 -6.83
C LEU A 257 -1.90 12.59 -7.80
N ILE A 258 -1.58 13.48 -8.73
CA ILE A 258 -2.46 13.92 -9.83
C ILE A 258 -1.67 13.69 -11.13
N PRO A 259 -1.68 12.46 -11.67
CA PRO A 259 -0.80 12.05 -12.78
C PRO A 259 -0.99 12.89 -14.03
N GLU A 260 -2.23 13.25 -14.38
CA GLU A 260 -2.53 14.10 -15.54
C GLU A 260 -1.82 15.48 -15.47
N LYS A 261 -1.61 16.00 -14.26
CA LYS A 261 -0.86 17.25 -14.03
C LYS A 261 0.64 17.02 -13.84
N GLY A 262 1.07 15.77 -13.76
CA GLY A 262 2.43 15.43 -13.34
C GLY A 262 2.76 15.99 -11.96
N LEU A 263 1.79 16.12 -11.07
CA LEU A 263 1.86 16.83 -9.79
C LEU A 263 1.67 15.86 -8.62
N ALA A 264 2.57 15.93 -7.65
CA ALA A 264 2.43 15.16 -6.41
C ALA A 264 2.67 16.02 -5.17
N PHE A 265 1.94 15.71 -4.11
CA PHE A 265 2.16 16.17 -2.75
C PHE A 265 2.52 14.95 -1.92
N ILE A 266 3.76 14.89 -1.44
CA ILE A 266 4.25 13.75 -0.65
C ILE A 266 4.66 14.20 0.75
N THR A 267 4.26 13.43 1.75
CA THR A 267 4.80 13.58 3.10
C THR A 267 6.13 12.86 3.20
N THR A 268 7.09 13.49 3.84
CA THR A 268 8.42 12.97 4.13
C THR A 268 8.85 13.36 5.54
N ASN A 269 9.54 12.49 6.21
CA ASN A 269 10.05 12.68 7.58
C ASN A 269 11.34 11.88 7.79
N ALA A 270 11.85 11.83 9.02
CA ALA A 270 13.08 11.10 9.33
C ALA A 270 12.96 9.58 9.15
N ARG A 271 11.76 9.01 9.29
CA ARG A 271 11.50 7.58 9.09
C ARG A 271 11.45 7.22 7.60
N ASN A 272 10.83 8.10 6.78
CA ASN A 272 10.68 7.95 5.34
C ASN A 272 11.23 9.19 4.61
N PRO A 273 12.56 9.35 4.51
CA PRO A 273 13.16 10.49 3.83
C PRO A 273 12.95 10.38 2.31
N TYR A 274 12.57 11.51 1.70
CA TYR A 274 12.61 11.64 0.24
C TYR A 274 13.95 12.26 -0.16
N ASP A 275 14.82 11.46 -0.75
CA ASP A 275 16.19 11.84 -1.13
C ASP A 275 16.25 12.49 -2.52
N GLY A 276 15.15 12.48 -3.27
CA GLY A 276 15.05 13.11 -4.57
C GLY A 276 15.05 14.64 -4.51
N LYS A 277 14.96 15.29 -5.67
CA LYS A 277 14.94 16.74 -5.80
C LYS A 277 13.50 17.26 -5.94
N PRO A 278 12.83 17.67 -4.83
CA PRO A 278 11.47 18.19 -4.92
C PRO A 278 11.42 19.57 -5.60
N TYR A 279 10.31 19.84 -6.27
CA TYR A 279 10.03 21.19 -6.82
C TYR A 279 9.93 22.23 -5.69
N ARG A 280 9.28 21.88 -4.57
CA ARG A 280 9.15 22.72 -3.38
C ARG A 280 9.17 21.88 -2.11
N ARG A 281 9.66 22.46 -1.02
CA ARG A 281 9.59 21.89 0.34
C ARG A 281 8.68 22.73 1.23
N LEU A 282 7.75 22.07 1.94
CA LEU A 282 6.86 22.68 2.92
C LEU A 282 7.23 22.12 4.31
N ARG A 283 7.79 22.96 5.18
CA ARG A 283 8.31 22.57 6.49
C ARG A 283 7.24 22.73 7.58
N LEU A 284 6.29 21.79 7.68
CA LEU A 284 5.20 21.88 8.64
C LEU A 284 5.69 21.62 10.05
N ASP A 285 6.54 20.62 10.27
CA ASP A 285 7.14 20.36 11.58
C ASP A 285 7.81 21.62 12.17
N ALA A 286 8.62 22.31 11.38
CA ALA A 286 9.30 23.51 11.84
C ALA A 286 8.32 24.62 12.21
N MET A 287 7.21 24.78 11.48
CA MET A 287 6.18 25.79 11.77
C MET A 287 5.50 25.58 13.13
N ALA A 288 5.32 24.32 13.54
CA ALA A 288 4.76 23.98 14.85
C ALA A 288 5.83 23.98 15.94
N GLU A 289 7.01 23.41 15.70
CA GLU A 289 8.10 23.25 16.69
C GLU A 289 8.69 24.59 17.14
N GLU A 290 8.68 25.63 16.31
CA GLU A 290 9.16 26.97 16.68
C GLU A 290 8.45 27.53 17.90
N LYS A 291 7.17 27.20 18.09
CA LYS A 291 6.32 27.69 19.18
C LYS A 291 6.40 26.84 20.46
N LEU A 292 7.07 25.70 20.40
CA LEU A 292 7.18 24.80 21.56
C LEU A 292 8.18 25.29 22.58
N THR A 293 7.83 25.12 23.85
CA THR A 293 8.73 25.36 24.99
C THR A 293 9.87 24.34 25.01
N ARG A 294 10.92 24.63 25.80
CA ARG A 294 12.07 23.73 26.01
C ARG A 294 11.62 22.36 26.56
N ALA A 295 10.69 22.35 27.50
CA ALA A 295 10.15 21.12 28.09
C ALA A 295 9.38 20.28 27.03
N GLN A 296 8.52 20.92 26.24
CA GLN A 296 7.80 20.24 25.14
C GLN A 296 8.75 19.66 24.11
N LYS A 297 9.80 20.41 23.71
CA LYS A 297 10.84 19.89 22.79
C LYS A 297 11.61 18.71 23.37
N ALA A 298 11.84 18.70 24.70
CA ALA A 298 12.46 17.54 25.35
C ALA A 298 11.54 16.32 25.36
N LYS A 299 10.25 16.51 25.64
CA LYS A 299 9.23 15.45 25.57
C LYS A 299 9.13 14.88 24.14
N LEU A 300 9.08 15.73 23.11
CA LEU A 300 9.09 15.31 21.69
C LEU A 300 10.27 14.40 21.35
N ARG A 301 11.49 14.78 21.78
CA ARG A 301 12.67 13.93 21.52
C ARG A 301 12.59 12.58 22.24
N PHE A 302 12.01 12.55 23.42
CA PHE A 302 11.78 11.29 24.15
C PHE A 302 10.75 10.42 23.42
N THR A 303 9.61 10.97 23.04
CA THR A 303 8.53 10.28 22.34
C THR A 303 9.03 9.67 21.03
N ARG A 304 9.78 10.44 20.20
CA ARG A 304 10.37 9.94 18.94
C ARG A 304 11.32 8.76 19.16
N ARG A 305 12.06 8.70 20.26
CA ARG A 305 12.92 7.55 20.57
C ARG A 305 12.11 6.31 20.95
N VAL A 306 11.03 6.50 21.72
CA VAL A 306 10.14 5.40 22.08
C VAL A 306 9.43 4.87 20.84
N GLU A 307 8.92 5.75 19.96
CA GLU A 307 8.32 5.39 18.67
C GLU A 307 9.30 4.56 17.81
N ALA A 308 10.55 5.01 17.69
CA ALA A 308 11.58 4.28 16.93
C ALA A 308 11.83 2.88 17.50
N SER A 309 11.95 2.75 18.83
CA SER A 309 12.13 1.44 19.48
C SER A 309 10.93 0.51 19.29
N LEU A 310 9.71 1.04 19.35
CA LEU A 310 8.50 0.25 19.09
C LEU A 310 8.41 -0.16 17.62
N LEU A 311 8.81 0.71 16.69
CA LEU A 311 8.88 0.36 15.27
C LEU A 311 9.89 -0.78 15.02
N ASP A 312 11.10 -0.70 15.60
CA ASP A 312 12.11 -1.74 15.46
C ASP A 312 11.59 -3.09 15.98
N GLU A 313 10.88 -3.09 17.12
CA GLU A 313 10.27 -4.29 17.69
C GLU A 313 9.13 -4.84 16.81
N ALA A 314 8.29 -3.96 16.23
CA ALA A 314 7.24 -4.36 15.28
C ALA A 314 7.85 -4.99 14.02
N VAL A 315 8.92 -4.40 13.48
CA VAL A 315 9.66 -4.93 12.33
C VAL A 315 10.28 -6.29 12.68
N GLY A 316 10.82 -6.44 13.90
CA GLY A 316 11.31 -7.72 14.41
C GLY A 316 10.22 -8.81 14.41
N ALA A 317 9.03 -8.48 14.90
CA ALA A 317 7.88 -9.39 14.88
C ALA A 317 7.41 -9.73 13.45
N LEU A 318 7.38 -8.76 12.53
CA LEU A 318 7.07 -9.00 11.11
C LEU A 318 8.15 -9.84 10.43
N SER A 319 9.42 -9.68 10.79
CA SER A 319 10.52 -10.51 10.29
C SER A 319 10.41 -11.95 10.76
N ALA A 320 10.00 -12.17 12.02
CA ALA A 320 9.70 -13.50 12.53
C ALA A 320 8.48 -14.12 11.82
N ALA A 321 7.44 -13.33 11.56
CA ALA A 321 6.28 -13.77 10.77
C ALA A 321 6.69 -14.22 9.37
N LYS A 322 7.57 -13.45 8.69
CA LYS A 322 8.08 -13.80 7.35
C LYS A 322 8.84 -15.13 7.38
N LYS A 323 9.70 -15.35 8.37
CA LYS A 323 10.43 -16.63 8.53
C LYS A 323 9.49 -17.82 8.73
N ALA A 324 8.48 -17.67 9.59
CA ALA A 324 7.48 -18.72 9.83
C ALA A 324 6.64 -18.97 8.56
N HIS A 325 6.32 -17.91 7.80
CA HIS A 325 5.62 -18.04 6.52
C HIS A 325 6.46 -18.79 5.48
N ASP A 326 7.76 -18.48 5.36
CA ASP A 326 8.65 -19.20 4.43
C ASP A 326 8.77 -20.69 4.79
N ALA A 327 8.85 -21.01 6.09
CA ALA A 327 8.82 -22.39 6.55
C ALA A 327 7.49 -23.07 6.20
N LEU A 328 6.36 -22.36 6.35
CA LEU A 328 5.04 -22.85 5.98
C LEU A 328 4.93 -23.10 4.47
N GLU A 329 5.42 -22.19 3.63
CA GLU A 329 5.49 -22.39 2.18
C GLU A 329 6.31 -23.63 1.82
N ASN A 330 7.49 -23.80 2.44
CA ASN A 330 8.35 -24.97 2.23
C ASN A 330 7.66 -26.27 2.66
N ALA A 331 6.81 -26.23 3.69
CA ALA A 331 6.02 -27.39 4.11
C ALA A 331 4.96 -27.78 3.07
N TYR A 332 4.41 -26.81 2.33
CA TYR A 332 3.44 -27.04 1.26
C TYR A 332 4.07 -27.41 -0.09
N HIS A 333 5.29 -26.94 -0.40
CA HIS A 333 5.91 -27.13 -1.73
C HIS A 333 5.88 -28.57 -2.25
N PRO A 334 6.17 -29.63 -1.44
CA PRO A 334 6.10 -31.01 -1.92
C PRO A 334 4.69 -31.50 -2.25
N CYS A 335 3.67 -30.73 -1.87
CA CYS A 335 2.27 -31.06 -2.08
C CYS A 335 1.65 -30.30 -3.26
N VAL A 336 2.44 -29.54 -4.06
CA VAL A 336 1.91 -28.65 -5.11
C VAL A 336 2.37 -29.07 -6.49
N ASP A 337 1.43 -29.20 -7.43
CA ASP A 337 1.70 -29.32 -8.86
C ASP A 337 1.93 -27.93 -9.47
N PHE A 338 3.19 -27.51 -9.54
CA PHE A 338 3.59 -26.23 -10.15
C PHE A 338 3.49 -26.22 -11.68
N GLU A 339 3.53 -27.38 -12.35
CA GLU A 339 3.38 -27.48 -13.79
C GLU A 339 1.94 -27.18 -14.18
N GLY A 340 0.97 -27.76 -13.48
CA GLY A 340 -0.45 -27.45 -13.64
C GLY A 340 -0.78 -25.98 -13.41
N GLY A 341 -0.19 -25.39 -12.35
CA GLY A 341 -0.30 -23.96 -12.07
C GLY A 341 0.27 -23.08 -13.17
N THR A 342 1.42 -23.48 -13.73
CA THR A 342 2.05 -22.81 -14.89
C THR A 342 1.17 -22.88 -16.13
N ALA A 343 0.63 -24.06 -16.45
CA ALA A 343 -0.27 -24.24 -17.59
C ALA A 343 -1.57 -23.42 -17.45
N LEU A 344 -2.05 -23.22 -16.23
CA LEU A 344 -3.18 -22.31 -15.98
C LEU A 344 -2.79 -20.85 -16.24
N ALA A 345 -1.61 -20.41 -15.82
CA ALA A 345 -1.14 -19.04 -16.08
C ALA A 345 -1.06 -18.76 -17.58
N GLU A 346 -0.54 -19.69 -18.38
CA GLU A 346 -0.49 -19.56 -19.84
C GLU A 346 -1.89 -19.44 -20.46
N ARG A 347 -2.88 -20.19 -19.95
CA ARG A 347 -4.27 -20.05 -20.40
C ARG A 347 -4.85 -18.67 -20.11
N GLU A 348 -4.60 -18.13 -18.93
CA GLU A 348 -5.08 -16.80 -18.56
C GLU A 348 -4.37 -15.69 -19.33
N ILE A 349 -3.05 -15.82 -19.59
CA ILE A 349 -2.31 -14.93 -20.49
C ILE A 349 -2.95 -14.93 -21.89
N ASN A 350 -3.18 -16.11 -22.48
CA ASN A 350 -3.79 -16.22 -23.80
C ASN A 350 -5.22 -15.66 -23.85
N ARG A 351 -5.96 -15.71 -22.76
CA ARG A 351 -7.27 -15.09 -22.64
C ARG A 351 -7.17 -13.57 -22.64
N LEU A 352 -6.28 -13.00 -21.83
CA LEU A 352 -6.04 -11.55 -21.78
C LEU A 352 -5.54 -11.00 -23.13
N LEU A 353 -4.69 -11.75 -23.84
CA LEU A 353 -4.17 -11.33 -25.15
C LEU A 353 -5.24 -11.30 -26.26
N LYS A 354 -6.39 -11.93 -26.06
CA LYS A 354 -7.52 -11.93 -27.00
C LYS A 354 -8.55 -10.83 -26.72
N GLN A 355 -8.49 -10.21 -25.59
CA GLN A 355 -9.25 -9.01 -25.21
C GLN A 355 -8.62 -7.76 -25.82
#